data_a179e9329f209eb56bd9f0c1c92c8040
#
_entry.id   a179e9329f209eb56bd9f0c1c92c8040
#
_cell.length_a   1.000
_cell.length_b   1.000
_cell.length_c   1.000
_cell.angle_alpha   90.00
_cell.angle_beta   90.00
_cell.angle_gamma   90.00
#
_symmetry.space_group_name_H-M   'P 1'
#
loop_
_entity.id
_entity.type
_entity.pdbx_description
1 polymer ?
#
loop_
_entity_poly.entity_id
_entity_poly.type
_entity_poly.pdbx_seq_one_letter_code
_entity_poly.pdbx_strand_id
1 'polypeptide(L)'
;VEFFNKNILDLAPELRAAMGVFLSFQYPVEIPGVSVSNFIKIAVNEKRKHNGLSPMNSTDLLKEMKKNLELLKMDSSFLSRYINDGFSGGEKKRNEIFQMSMLKPKLAILDETDSGLDIDALKIVANGVNSLRSSENAFIIITHYIF
;
A
#
# COMPACT_ATOMS: atom_id res chain seq x y z
N VAL A 1 -7.64 0.30 -21.71
CA VAL A 1 -7.18 -0.63 -20.67
C VAL A 1 -8.39 -1.14 -19.90
N GLU A 2 -8.57 -2.46 -19.89
CA GLU A 2 -9.70 -3.10 -19.24
C GLU A 2 -9.28 -3.80 -17.95
N PHE A 3 -10.10 -3.66 -16.91
CA PHE A 3 -9.96 -4.32 -15.63
C PHE A 3 -11.35 -4.79 -15.15
N PHE A 4 -11.54 -6.10 -14.99
CA PHE A 4 -12.85 -6.72 -14.75
C PHE A 4 -13.95 -6.25 -15.74
N ASN A 5 -13.63 -6.29 -17.03
CA ASN A 5 -14.52 -5.88 -18.15
C ASN A 5 -14.97 -4.41 -18.11
N LYS A 6 -14.22 -3.54 -17.41
CA LYS A 6 -14.46 -2.10 -17.40
C LYS A 6 -13.23 -1.36 -17.93
N ASN A 7 -13.44 -0.36 -18.79
CA ASN A 7 -12.37 0.53 -19.19
C ASN A 7 -11.99 1.43 -18.01
N ILE A 8 -10.82 1.20 -17.43
CA ILE A 8 -10.38 1.96 -16.25
C ILE A 8 -9.83 3.35 -16.57
N LEU A 9 -9.57 3.66 -17.85
CA LEU A 9 -9.06 4.97 -18.24
C LEU A 9 -10.10 6.08 -18.04
N ASP A 10 -11.37 5.73 -18.17
CA ASP A 10 -12.49 6.66 -18.03
C ASP A 10 -12.95 6.85 -16.58
N LEU A 11 -12.35 6.10 -15.65
CA LEU A 11 -12.70 6.14 -14.23
C LEU A 11 -11.84 7.15 -13.47
N ALA A 12 -12.43 7.83 -12.51
CA ALA A 12 -11.71 8.64 -11.54
C ALA A 12 -10.75 7.79 -10.70
N PRO A 13 -9.61 8.33 -10.24
CA PRO A 13 -8.59 7.57 -9.49
C PRO A 13 -9.16 6.84 -8.26
N GLU A 14 -10.06 7.47 -7.52
CA GLU A 14 -10.72 6.88 -6.33
C GLU A 14 -11.55 5.65 -6.68
N LEU A 15 -12.19 5.62 -7.86
CA LEU A 15 -12.95 4.46 -8.33
C LEU A 15 -12.02 3.32 -8.74
N ARG A 16 -10.90 3.61 -9.40
CA ARG A 16 -9.86 2.61 -9.70
C ARG A 16 -9.32 1.97 -8.42
N ALA A 17 -9.02 2.80 -7.41
CA ALA A 17 -8.56 2.32 -6.10
C ALA A 17 -9.62 1.45 -5.39
N ALA A 18 -10.88 1.87 -5.41
CA ALA A 18 -11.99 1.12 -4.83
C ALA A 18 -12.22 -0.23 -5.51
N MET A 19 -12.02 -0.32 -6.83
CA MET A 19 -12.04 -1.57 -7.59
C MET A 19 -10.87 -2.50 -7.26
N GLY A 20 -9.83 -2.00 -6.60
CA GLY A 20 -8.67 -2.79 -6.19
C GLY A 20 -7.42 -2.59 -7.04
N VAL A 21 -7.29 -1.47 -7.74
CA VAL A 21 -6.03 -1.06 -8.37
C VAL A 21 -5.21 -0.27 -7.36
N PHE A 22 -3.95 -0.63 -7.20
CA PHE A 22 -2.97 0.07 -6.36
C PHE A 22 -1.77 0.48 -7.21
N LEU A 23 -1.29 1.69 -7.00
CA LEU A 23 -0.07 2.20 -7.62
C LEU A 23 0.90 2.65 -6.52
N SER A 24 2.09 2.05 -6.50
CA SER A 24 3.23 2.56 -5.73
C SER A 24 3.99 3.54 -6.62
N PHE A 25 4.11 4.78 -6.16
CA PHE A 25 4.74 5.84 -6.93
C PHE A 25 6.26 5.78 -6.86
N GLN A 26 6.94 6.17 -7.92
CA GLN A 26 8.39 6.38 -7.91
C GLN A 26 8.78 7.36 -6.80
N TYR A 27 8.03 8.45 -6.65
CA TYR A 27 8.20 9.45 -5.59
C TYR A 27 6.92 9.56 -4.74
N PRO A 28 6.85 8.88 -3.59
CA PRO A 28 5.69 8.93 -2.72
C PRO A 28 5.40 10.34 -2.18
N VAL A 29 4.16 10.78 -2.32
CA VAL A 29 3.71 12.13 -1.90
C VAL A 29 3.66 12.23 -0.38
N GLU A 30 4.07 13.38 0.15
CA GLU A 30 3.94 13.74 1.56
C GLU A 30 2.56 14.37 1.82
N ILE A 31 1.92 13.98 2.93
CA ILE A 31 0.63 14.53 3.35
C ILE A 31 0.77 15.04 4.79
N PRO A 32 1.25 16.26 5.00
CA PRO A 32 1.40 16.83 6.34
C PRO A 32 0.06 16.91 7.07
N GLY A 33 0.07 16.63 8.36
CA GLY A 33 -1.13 16.66 9.21
C GLY A 33 -2.03 15.44 9.13
N VAL A 34 -1.78 14.51 8.20
CA VAL A 34 -2.54 13.26 8.10
C VAL A 34 -1.68 12.10 8.60
N SER A 35 -2.03 11.52 9.75
CA SER A 35 -1.30 10.38 10.29
C SER A 35 -1.49 9.13 9.43
N VAL A 36 -0.48 8.25 9.42
CA VAL A 36 -0.53 6.94 8.73
C VAL A 36 -1.76 6.15 9.15
N SER A 37 -2.05 6.08 10.45
CA SER A 37 -3.22 5.35 10.97
C SER A 37 -4.55 5.92 10.48
N ASN A 38 -4.68 7.25 10.45
CA ASN A 38 -5.92 7.89 9.99
C ASN A 38 -6.12 7.70 8.47
N PHE A 39 -5.05 7.85 7.70
CA PHE A 39 -5.08 7.58 6.25
C PHE A 39 -5.53 6.14 5.96
N ILE A 40 -4.91 5.15 6.59
CA ILE A 40 -5.27 3.74 6.41
C ILE A 40 -6.70 3.46 6.82
N LYS A 41 -7.15 4.03 7.96
CA LYS A 41 -8.53 3.87 8.43
C LYS A 41 -9.55 4.35 7.39
N ILE A 42 -9.32 5.52 6.83
CA ILE A 42 -10.21 6.10 5.81
C ILE A 42 -10.17 5.25 4.53
N ALA A 43 -8.97 4.95 4.02
CA ALA A 43 -8.80 4.22 2.76
C ALA A 43 -9.40 2.79 2.81
N VAL A 44 -9.16 2.05 3.90
CA VAL A 44 -9.73 0.72 4.10
C VAL A 44 -11.26 0.78 4.18
N ASN A 45 -11.81 1.74 4.93
CA ASN A 45 -13.26 1.82 5.12
C ASN A 45 -13.98 2.31 3.86
N GLU A 46 -13.42 3.23 3.08
CA GLU A 46 -13.99 3.63 1.80
C GLU A 46 -13.98 2.48 0.79
N LYS A 47 -12.89 1.70 0.72
CA LYS A 47 -12.86 0.49 -0.10
C LYS A 47 -13.91 -0.54 0.33
N ARG A 48 -14.08 -0.76 1.65
CA ARG A 48 -15.11 -1.67 2.20
C ARG A 48 -16.51 -1.21 1.83
N LYS A 49 -16.80 0.07 2.00
CA LYS A 49 -18.08 0.70 1.66
C LYS A 49 -18.40 0.53 0.17
N HIS A 50 -17.42 0.76 -0.72
CA HIS A 50 -17.59 0.54 -2.15
C HIS A 50 -17.96 -0.92 -2.48
N ASN A 51 -17.45 -1.88 -1.71
CA ASN A 51 -17.75 -3.30 -1.86
C ASN A 51 -18.97 -3.77 -1.03
N GLY A 52 -19.79 -2.84 -0.52
CA GLY A 52 -21.00 -3.16 0.26
C GLY A 52 -20.74 -3.73 1.65
N LEU A 53 -19.53 -3.56 2.19
CA LEU A 53 -19.13 -4.07 3.50
C LEU A 53 -19.20 -2.98 4.56
N SER A 54 -19.57 -3.34 5.78
CA SER A 54 -19.52 -2.44 6.93
C SER A 54 -18.10 -1.97 7.24
N PRO A 55 -17.91 -0.79 7.82
CA PRO A 55 -16.60 -0.34 8.29
C PRO A 55 -15.94 -1.37 9.22
N MET A 56 -14.63 -1.46 9.15
CA MET A 56 -13.87 -2.33 10.04
C MET A 56 -13.89 -1.76 11.46
N ASN A 57 -14.04 -2.62 12.45
CA ASN A 57 -13.91 -2.26 13.85
C ASN A 57 -12.51 -1.67 14.12
N SER A 58 -12.43 -0.61 14.92
CA SER A 58 -11.16 0.10 15.18
C SER A 58 -10.12 -0.78 15.87
N THR A 59 -10.55 -1.68 16.75
CA THR A 59 -9.65 -2.63 17.43
C THR A 59 -9.06 -3.63 16.44
N ASP A 60 -9.89 -4.20 15.57
CA ASP A 60 -9.45 -5.17 14.55
C ASP A 60 -8.53 -4.50 13.52
N LEU A 61 -8.87 -3.28 13.11
CA LEU A 61 -8.04 -2.51 12.20
C LEU A 61 -6.66 -2.22 12.80
N LEU A 62 -6.60 -1.79 14.06
CA LEU A 62 -5.33 -1.53 14.74
C LEU A 62 -4.49 -2.81 14.89
N LYS A 63 -5.12 -3.93 15.19
CA LYS A 63 -4.46 -5.24 15.27
C LYS A 63 -3.87 -5.64 13.92
N GLU A 64 -4.61 -5.45 12.84
CA GLU A 64 -4.14 -5.74 11.48
C GLU A 64 -3.00 -4.80 11.07
N MET A 65 -3.09 -3.50 11.39
CA MET A 65 -2.00 -2.55 11.17
C MET A 65 -0.71 -3.01 11.86
N LYS A 66 -0.76 -3.34 13.15
CA LYS A 66 0.42 -3.79 13.91
C LYS A 66 1.06 -5.03 13.29
N LYS A 67 0.24 -6.04 12.94
CA LYS A 67 0.72 -7.25 12.28
C LYS A 67 1.46 -6.95 10.96
N ASN A 68 0.93 -6.05 10.14
CA ASN A 68 1.57 -5.69 8.87
C ASN A 68 2.84 -4.84 9.06
N LEU A 69 2.90 -3.98 10.09
CA LEU A 69 4.13 -3.27 10.44
C LEU A 69 5.25 -4.22 10.85
N GLU A 70 4.95 -5.24 11.66
CA GLU A 70 5.92 -6.26 12.08
C GLU A 70 6.54 -6.98 10.87
N LEU A 71 5.74 -7.37 9.87
CA LEU A 71 6.22 -8.00 8.62
C LEU A 71 7.23 -7.10 7.88
N LEU A 72 7.06 -5.79 7.97
CA LEU A 72 7.89 -4.80 7.30
C LEU A 72 9.01 -4.25 8.20
N LYS A 73 9.19 -4.83 9.40
CA LYS A 73 10.15 -4.39 10.42
C LYS A 73 10.01 -2.88 10.72
N MET A 74 8.77 -2.42 10.82
CA MET A 74 8.43 -1.04 11.15
C MET A 74 7.89 -0.96 12.58
N ASP A 75 8.34 0.06 13.32
CA ASP A 75 7.87 0.30 14.69
C ASP A 75 6.43 0.84 14.70
N SER A 76 5.67 0.52 15.74
CA SER A 76 4.28 0.96 15.87
C SER A 76 4.09 2.48 16.00
N SER A 77 5.12 3.23 16.41
CA SER A 77 5.13 4.69 16.44
C SER A 77 4.92 5.29 15.04
N PHE A 78 5.22 4.52 13.99
CA PHE A 78 5.00 4.90 12.60
C PHE A 78 3.53 5.29 12.33
N LEU A 79 2.58 4.66 13.01
CA LEU A 79 1.15 4.93 12.86
C LEU A 79 0.76 6.35 13.24
N SER A 80 1.49 7.00 14.13
CA SER A 80 1.24 8.37 14.57
C SER A 80 1.96 9.43 13.73
N ARG A 81 2.95 9.06 12.91
CA ARG A 81 3.66 9.97 12.02
C ARG A 81 2.78 10.37 10.84
N TYR A 82 3.01 11.55 10.27
CA TYR A 82 2.32 11.99 9.07
C TYR A 82 2.83 11.27 7.83
N ILE A 83 1.93 11.05 6.86
CA ILE A 83 2.24 10.29 5.65
C ILE A 83 3.46 10.86 4.94
N ASN A 84 4.53 10.07 4.90
CA ASN A 84 5.80 10.33 4.23
C ASN A 84 6.54 11.60 4.68
N ASP A 85 6.00 12.38 5.63
CA ASP A 85 6.61 13.60 6.15
C ASP A 85 7.83 13.26 7.00
N GLY A 86 9.01 13.72 6.54
CA GLY A 86 10.28 13.42 7.17
C GLY A 86 10.70 11.95 7.13
N PHE A 87 10.11 11.13 6.25
CA PHE A 87 10.51 9.74 6.07
C PHE A 87 11.77 9.65 5.21
N SER A 88 12.69 8.74 5.57
CA SER A 88 13.76 8.33 4.67
C SER A 88 13.20 7.62 3.43
N GLY A 89 14.01 7.50 2.36
CA GLY A 89 13.59 6.77 1.15
C GLY A 89 13.10 5.34 1.45
N GLY A 90 13.85 4.61 2.28
CA GLY A 90 13.45 3.26 2.69
C GLY A 90 12.19 3.21 3.55
N GLU A 91 11.96 4.22 4.40
CA GLU A 91 10.71 4.33 5.16
C GLU A 91 9.52 4.64 4.25
N LYS A 92 9.68 5.51 3.25
CA LYS A 92 8.63 5.82 2.26
C LYS A 92 8.23 4.58 1.50
N LYS A 93 9.18 3.80 1.00
CA LYS A 93 8.89 2.56 0.26
C LYS A 93 8.24 1.50 1.15
N ARG A 94 8.73 1.29 2.37
CA ARG A 94 8.06 0.38 3.33
C ARG A 94 6.65 0.84 3.68
N ASN A 95 6.42 2.16 3.79
CA ASN A 95 5.08 2.70 4.02
C ASN A 95 4.13 2.42 2.83
N GLU A 96 4.60 2.46 1.59
CA GLU A 96 3.80 2.07 0.42
C GLU A 96 3.42 0.58 0.46
N ILE A 97 4.37 -0.31 0.78
CA ILE A 97 4.07 -1.74 0.94
C ILE A 97 3.11 -1.97 2.12
N PHE A 98 3.25 -1.21 3.20
CA PHE A 98 2.29 -1.23 4.31
C PHE A 98 0.88 -0.82 3.85
N GLN A 99 0.74 0.27 3.11
CA GLN A 99 -0.54 0.68 2.53
C GLN A 99 -1.12 -0.42 1.63
N MET A 100 -0.30 -1.00 0.76
CA MET A 100 -0.71 -2.10 -0.12
C MET A 100 -1.19 -3.32 0.68
N SER A 101 -0.50 -3.69 1.75
CA SER A 101 -0.86 -4.82 2.62
C SER A 101 -2.22 -4.63 3.29
N MET A 102 -2.52 -3.40 3.71
CA MET A 102 -3.80 -3.05 4.34
C MET A 102 -4.94 -2.97 3.32
N LEU A 103 -4.65 -2.49 2.12
CA LEU A 103 -5.65 -2.33 1.05
C LEU A 103 -5.94 -3.62 0.28
N LYS A 104 -5.02 -4.60 0.29
CA LYS A 104 -5.19 -5.91 -0.38
C LYS A 104 -5.72 -5.74 -1.82
N PRO A 105 -4.93 -5.14 -2.71
CA PRO A 105 -5.38 -4.87 -4.08
C PRO A 105 -5.56 -6.15 -4.90
N LYS A 106 -6.37 -6.07 -5.95
CA LYS A 106 -6.48 -7.09 -7.00
C LYS A 106 -5.38 -6.94 -8.04
N LEU A 107 -4.97 -5.70 -8.30
CA LEU A 107 -3.82 -5.37 -9.16
C LEU A 107 -2.95 -4.34 -8.44
N ALA A 108 -1.68 -4.67 -8.24
CA ALA A 108 -0.68 -3.73 -7.76
C ALA A 108 0.34 -3.42 -8.88
N ILE A 109 0.58 -2.15 -9.12
CA ILE A 109 1.60 -1.64 -10.02
C ILE A 109 2.68 -0.99 -9.15
N LEU A 110 3.89 -1.55 -9.16
CA LEU A 110 5.01 -1.12 -8.35
C LEU A 110 6.04 -0.45 -9.27
N ASP A 111 6.10 0.88 -9.20
CA ASP A 111 6.96 1.68 -10.07
C ASP A 111 8.26 2.04 -9.33
N GLU A 112 9.35 1.38 -9.76
CA GLU A 112 10.70 1.54 -9.19
C GLU A 112 10.74 1.50 -7.65
N THR A 113 9.97 0.58 -7.05
CA THR A 113 9.88 0.45 -5.58
C THR A 113 11.20 0.03 -4.95
N ASP A 114 12.11 -0.49 -5.73
CA ASP A 114 13.47 -0.93 -5.40
C ASP A 114 14.52 0.19 -5.52
N SER A 115 14.20 1.32 -6.17
CA SER A 115 15.15 2.41 -6.41
C SER A 115 15.57 3.11 -5.12
N GLY A 116 16.90 3.30 -4.96
CA GLY A 116 17.48 4.03 -3.82
C GLY A 116 17.43 3.28 -2.49
N LEU A 117 17.12 1.99 -2.48
CA LEU A 117 17.15 1.15 -1.28
C LEU A 117 18.52 0.49 -1.09
N ASP A 118 18.94 0.37 0.18
CA ASP A 118 20.00 -0.56 0.54
C ASP A 118 19.52 -2.02 0.46
N ILE A 119 20.45 -2.96 0.50
CA ILE A 119 20.15 -4.39 0.35
C ILE A 119 19.16 -4.90 1.40
N ASP A 120 19.22 -4.39 2.62
CA ASP A 120 18.35 -4.86 3.71
C ASP A 120 16.92 -4.31 3.56
N ALA A 121 16.78 -3.04 3.20
CA ALA A 121 15.49 -2.45 2.89
C ALA A 121 14.86 -3.11 1.66
N LEU A 122 15.65 -3.42 0.61
CA LEU A 122 15.20 -4.14 -0.57
C LEU A 122 14.64 -5.53 -0.22
N LYS A 123 15.36 -6.30 0.61
CA LYS A 123 14.88 -7.62 1.09
C LYS A 123 13.57 -7.51 1.86
N ILE A 124 13.41 -6.49 2.72
CA ILE A 124 12.17 -6.28 3.47
C ILE A 124 11.00 -5.98 2.53
N VAL A 125 11.20 -5.09 1.56
CA VAL A 125 10.21 -4.74 0.54
C VAL A 125 9.83 -5.96 -0.30
N ALA A 126 10.82 -6.70 -0.82
CA ALA A 126 10.60 -7.90 -1.61
C ALA A 126 9.84 -8.99 -0.83
N ASN A 127 10.20 -9.23 0.43
CA ASN A 127 9.49 -10.17 1.31
C ASN A 127 8.05 -9.70 1.58
N GLY A 128 7.84 -8.38 1.79
CA GLY A 128 6.52 -7.79 1.94
C GLY A 128 5.64 -8.05 0.73
N VAL A 129 6.14 -7.76 -0.48
CA VAL A 129 5.42 -8.02 -1.74
C VAL A 129 5.12 -9.51 -1.89
N ASN A 130 6.12 -10.38 -1.68
CA ASN A 130 5.94 -11.83 -1.82
C ASN A 130 4.91 -12.39 -0.83
N SER A 131 4.83 -11.85 0.38
CA SER A 131 3.85 -12.29 1.40
C SER A 131 2.40 -11.96 1.02
N LEU A 132 2.21 -11.00 0.10
CA LEU A 132 0.89 -10.56 -0.35
C LEU A 132 0.42 -11.29 -1.63
N ARG A 133 1.29 -12.06 -2.28
CA ARG A 133 0.96 -12.79 -3.51
C ARG A 133 -0.04 -13.91 -3.21
N SER A 134 -1.05 -14.01 -4.08
CA SER A 134 -2.08 -15.06 -4.03
C SER A 134 -2.61 -15.35 -5.43
N SER A 135 -3.47 -16.35 -5.57
CA SER A 135 -4.22 -16.60 -6.83
C SER A 135 -5.25 -15.51 -7.15
N GLU A 136 -5.53 -14.62 -6.21
CA GLU A 136 -6.60 -13.62 -6.31
C GLU A 136 -6.08 -12.23 -6.69
N ASN A 137 -4.75 -12.07 -6.87
CA ASN A 137 -4.16 -10.78 -7.20
C ASN A 137 -3.03 -10.88 -8.24
N ALA A 138 -2.76 -9.76 -8.90
CA ALA A 138 -1.67 -9.63 -9.86
C ALA A 138 -0.75 -8.48 -9.48
N PHE A 139 0.54 -8.63 -9.80
CA PHE A 139 1.56 -7.60 -9.60
C PHE A 139 2.24 -7.29 -10.92
N ILE A 140 2.37 -6.00 -11.23
CA ILE A 140 3.22 -5.46 -12.29
C ILE A 140 4.35 -4.73 -11.59
N ILE A 141 5.59 -5.13 -11.84
CA ILE A 141 6.78 -4.53 -11.23
C ILE A 141 7.62 -3.91 -12.34
N ILE A 142 7.86 -2.60 -12.22
CA ILE A 142 8.79 -1.85 -13.05
C ILE A 142 10.05 -1.68 -12.22
N THR A 143 11.18 -2.19 -12.71
CA THR A 143 12.45 -2.25 -11.98
C THR A 143 13.63 -2.11 -12.93
N HIS A 144 14.72 -1.52 -12.44
CA HIS A 144 16.01 -1.49 -13.12
C HIS A 144 16.90 -2.69 -12.79
N TYR A 145 16.52 -3.50 -11.81
CA TYR A 145 17.28 -4.69 -11.40
C TYR A 145 16.67 -5.95 -12.03
N ILE A 146 17.54 -6.80 -12.57
CA ILE A 146 17.17 -8.15 -13.00
C ILE A 146 17.35 -9.05 -11.76
N PHE A 147 16.27 -9.66 -11.30
CA PHE A 147 16.28 -10.64 -10.20
C PHE A 147 16.43 -12.05 -10.74
#